data_f71eabd3dec2c2ca08765ea6c674e5b0
#
_entry.id   f71eabd3dec2c2ca08765ea6c674e5b0
#
_cell.length_a   1.000
_cell.length_b   1.000
_cell.length_c   1.000
_cell.angle_alpha   90.00
_cell.angle_beta   90.00
_cell.angle_gamma   90.00
#
_symmetry.space_group_name_H-M   'P 1'
#
loop_
_entity.id
_entity.type
_entity.pdbx_description
1 polymer ?
#
loop_
_entity_poly.entity_id
_entity_poly.type
_entity_poly.pdbx_seq_one_letter_code
_entity_poly.pdbx_strand_id
1 'polypeptide(L)'
;MANTFKIKTHTAMPDTAGTPLTLYTVPGSTTTVVLGLMLCNIDSSQRTVDVQIVSDTSDTETNETVFAVKDAPVPAGSTLEVMAGNKVVLQATDVLKIDCDVASKIDATLSIMEIT
;
A
#
# COMPACT_ATOMS: atom_id res chain seq x y z
N MET A 1 -1.00 -6.46 -25.32
CA MET A 1 -1.25 -6.69 -23.89
C MET A 1 -0.04 -7.39 -23.29
N ALA A 2 0.49 -6.89 -22.21
CA ALA A 2 1.64 -7.46 -21.56
C ALA A 2 1.39 -7.59 -20.06
N ASN A 3 1.93 -8.65 -19.47
CA ASN A 3 1.93 -8.85 -18.02
C ASN A 3 3.35 -8.64 -17.52
N THR A 4 3.52 -7.70 -16.60
CA THR A 4 4.84 -7.37 -16.06
C THR A 4 4.82 -7.50 -14.54
N PHE A 5 5.69 -8.32 -14.00
CA PHE A 5 5.88 -8.43 -12.55
C PHE A 5 6.85 -7.36 -12.09
N LYS A 6 6.50 -6.64 -11.02
CA LYS A 6 7.32 -5.55 -10.49
C LYS A 6 7.35 -5.57 -8.98
N ILE A 7 8.39 -4.98 -8.44
CA ILE A 7 8.49 -4.63 -7.04
C ILE A 7 8.51 -3.10 -6.91
N LYS A 8 7.80 -2.58 -5.92
CA LYS A 8 7.85 -1.17 -5.56
C LYS A 8 8.21 -1.08 -4.08
N THR A 9 9.22 -0.30 -3.77
CA THR A 9 9.66 -0.11 -2.39
C THR A 9 9.67 1.37 -2.04
N HIS A 10 9.48 1.65 -0.76
CA HIS A 10 9.64 3.00 -0.22
C HIS A 10 10.15 2.86 1.22
N THR A 11 11.22 3.57 1.54
CA THR A 11 11.78 3.56 2.88
C THR A 11 11.22 4.71 3.71
N ALA A 12 11.19 4.53 5.02
CA ALA A 12 10.94 5.60 6.00
C ALA A 12 9.64 6.36 5.73
N MET A 13 8.53 5.64 5.64
CA MET A 13 7.19 6.22 5.45
C MET A 13 6.49 6.41 6.79
N PRO A 14 5.54 7.34 6.89
CA PRO A 14 5.29 8.48 6.01
C PRO A 14 6.22 9.65 6.34
N ASP A 15 6.20 10.69 5.52
CA ASP A 15 6.99 11.91 5.80
C ASP A 15 6.46 12.66 7.02
N THR A 16 5.15 12.63 7.24
CA THR A 16 4.48 13.28 8.34
C THR A 16 3.51 12.30 8.99
N ALA A 17 3.61 12.11 10.30
CA ALA A 17 2.69 11.25 11.04
C ALA A 17 1.24 11.74 10.86
N GLY A 18 0.33 10.80 10.61
CA GLY A 18 -1.08 11.10 10.39
C GLY A 18 -1.43 11.59 9.00
N THR A 19 -0.44 11.75 8.11
CA THR A 19 -0.66 12.13 6.72
C THR A 19 -0.24 10.99 5.82
N PRO A 20 -1.19 10.24 5.23
CA PRO A 20 -0.86 9.09 4.39
C PRO A 20 0.00 9.48 3.20
N LEU A 21 1.05 8.70 2.95
CA LEU A 21 1.98 8.92 1.84
C LEU A 21 1.72 7.88 0.76
N THR A 22 1.70 8.34 -0.49
CA THR A 22 1.49 7.44 -1.63
C THR A 22 2.67 6.50 -1.80
N LEU A 23 2.38 5.19 -1.75
CA LEU A 23 3.35 4.16 -2.09
C LEU A 23 3.33 3.88 -3.59
N TYR A 24 2.14 3.77 -4.17
CA TYR A 24 2.00 3.35 -5.56
C TYR A 24 0.73 3.93 -6.16
N THR A 25 0.85 4.42 -7.39
CA THR A 25 -0.29 4.85 -8.21
C THR A 25 -0.31 4.01 -9.48
N VAL A 26 -1.45 3.40 -9.77
CA VAL A 26 -1.59 2.57 -10.97
C VAL A 26 -1.46 3.46 -12.21
N PRO A 27 -0.58 3.12 -13.16
CA PRO A 27 -0.45 3.90 -14.39
C PRO A 27 -1.73 3.91 -15.23
N GLY A 28 -1.85 4.89 -16.11
CA GLY A 28 -2.96 4.94 -17.06
C GLY A 28 -3.00 3.70 -17.95
N SER A 29 -4.19 3.28 -18.34
CA SER A 29 -4.41 2.12 -19.21
C SER A 29 -3.81 0.82 -18.68
N THR A 30 -3.72 0.71 -17.35
CA THR A 30 -3.09 -0.43 -16.67
C THR A 30 -4.04 -0.98 -15.62
N THR A 31 -4.10 -2.30 -15.52
CA THR A 31 -4.72 -2.99 -14.37
C THR A 31 -3.59 -3.60 -13.56
N THR A 32 -3.61 -3.40 -12.25
CA THR A 32 -2.58 -3.92 -11.36
C THR A 32 -3.18 -4.95 -10.40
N VAL A 33 -2.56 -6.12 -10.33
CA VAL A 33 -2.87 -7.11 -9.30
C VAL A 33 -1.83 -6.99 -8.20
N VAL A 34 -2.29 -6.71 -6.98
CA VAL A 34 -1.42 -6.65 -5.80
C VAL A 34 -1.21 -8.08 -5.32
N LEU A 35 0.02 -8.55 -5.40
CA LEU A 35 0.40 -9.91 -5.00
C LEU A 35 0.78 -9.97 -3.52
N GLY A 36 1.34 -8.89 -3.00
CA GLY A 36 1.70 -8.81 -1.59
C GLY A 36 2.12 -7.41 -1.20
N LEU A 37 1.92 -7.09 0.07
CA LEU A 37 2.35 -5.83 0.65
C LEU A 37 2.89 -6.10 2.05
N MET A 38 4.15 -5.76 2.27
CA MET A 38 4.81 -5.90 3.57
C MET A 38 5.19 -4.53 4.11
N LEU A 39 4.89 -4.31 5.39
CA LEU A 39 5.26 -3.09 6.10
C LEU A 39 6.16 -3.47 7.26
N CYS A 40 7.40 -3.01 7.24
CA CYS A 40 8.39 -3.27 8.27
C CYS A 40 8.53 -2.06 9.18
N ASN A 41 8.38 -2.28 10.48
CA ASN A 41 8.63 -1.23 11.47
C ASN A 41 10.12 -1.17 11.77
N ILE A 42 10.77 -0.08 11.36
CA ILE A 42 12.22 0.11 11.57
C ILE A 42 12.51 0.91 12.84
N ASP A 43 11.52 1.18 13.66
CA ASP A 43 11.69 1.84 14.95
C ASP A 43 12.06 0.83 16.05
N SER A 44 12.53 1.35 17.16
CA SER A 44 12.80 0.56 18.38
C SER A 44 11.58 0.38 19.26
N SER A 45 10.44 0.95 18.89
CA SER A 45 9.17 0.85 19.61
C SER A 45 8.08 0.33 18.68
N GLN A 46 7.05 -0.31 19.27
CA GLN A 46 5.87 -0.71 18.50
C GLN A 46 5.19 0.51 17.90
N ARG A 47 4.70 0.37 16.65
CA ARG A 47 3.97 1.41 15.93
C ARG A 47 2.67 0.87 15.39
N THR A 48 1.72 1.76 15.11
CA THR A 48 0.47 1.40 14.44
C THR A 48 0.50 1.94 13.02
N VAL A 49 0.00 1.14 12.08
CA VAL A 49 0.02 1.47 10.66
C VAL A 49 -1.37 1.44 10.06
N ASP A 50 -1.57 2.27 9.04
CA ASP A 50 -2.77 2.28 8.23
C ASP A 50 -2.38 2.05 6.77
N VAL A 51 -3.22 1.31 6.05
CA VAL A 51 -3.12 1.18 4.59
C VAL A 51 -4.44 1.62 4.00
N GLN A 52 -4.39 2.61 3.12
CA GLN A 52 -5.55 3.11 2.41
C GLN A 52 -5.50 2.69 0.94
N ILE A 53 -6.65 2.30 0.42
CA ILE A 53 -6.87 2.12 -1.01
C ILE A 53 -7.76 3.27 -1.47
N VAL A 54 -7.21 4.11 -2.33
CA VAL A 54 -7.93 5.24 -2.91
C VAL A 54 -8.32 4.86 -4.32
N SER A 55 -9.61 4.65 -4.55
CA SER A 55 -10.13 4.31 -5.87
C SER A 55 -11.29 5.24 -6.18
N ASP A 56 -11.15 5.97 -7.25
CA ASP A 56 -12.20 6.84 -7.75
C ASP A 56 -12.60 6.47 -9.19
N THR A 57 -12.23 5.25 -9.58
CA THR A 57 -12.52 4.76 -10.93
C THR A 57 -14.02 4.71 -11.17
N SER A 58 -14.44 5.21 -12.31
CA SER A 58 -15.85 5.35 -12.64
C SER A 58 -16.19 4.65 -13.95
N ASP A 59 -15.70 3.44 -14.15
CA ASP A 59 -16.11 2.66 -15.33
C ASP A 59 -17.50 2.05 -15.11
N THR A 60 -17.61 0.96 -14.36
CA THR A 60 -18.88 0.34 -14.04
C THR A 60 -19.25 0.43 -12.56
N GLU A 61 -18.28 0.80 -11.72
CA GLU A 61 -18.45 0.84 -10.26
C GLU A 61 -18.15 2.23 -9.72
N THR A 62 -18.85 2.61 -8.66
CA THR A 62 -18.54 3.81 -7.90
C THR A 62 -17.79 3.40 -6.65
N ASN A 63 -16.53 3.83 -6.55
CA ASN A 63 -15.65 3.43 -5.46
C ASN A 63 -15.36 4.59 -4.52
N GLU A 64 -15.01 4.25 -3.29
CA GLU A 64 -14.64 5.20 -2.24
C GLU A 64 -13.30 4.82 -1.66
N THR A 65 -12.65 5.75 -0.97
CA THR A 65 -11.42 5.47 -0.23
C THR A 65 -11.74 4.59 0.96
N VAL A 66 -11.03 3.48 1.08
CA VAL A 66 -11.22 2.54 2.20
C VAL A 66 -9.90 2.22 2.85
N PHE A 67 -9.95 1.75 4.10
CA PHE A 67 -8.78 1.19 4.77
C PHE A 67 -8.71 -0.30 4.50
N ALA A 68 -7.55 -0.75 4.04
CA ALA A 68 -7.23 -2.20 4.04
C ALA A 68 -6.80 -2.63 5.45
N VAL A 69 -6.11 -1.72 6.16
CA VAL A 69 -5.65 -1.91 7.54
C VAL A 69 -5.79 -0.58 8.25
N LYS A 70 -6.30 -0.62 9.48
CA LYS A 70 -6.47 0.57 10.32
C LYS A 70 -5.88 0.31 11.71
N ASP A 71 -4.93 1.16 12.11
CA ASP A 71 -4.28 1.11 13.43
C ASP A 71 -3.77 -0.28 13.80
N ALA A 72 -3.20 -1.00 12.83
CA ALA A 72 -2.64 -2.32 13.09
C ALA A 72 -1.31 -2.21 13.81
N PRO A 73 -1.11 -2.91 14.94
CA PRO A 73 0.16 -2.85 15.65
C PRO A 73 1.23 -3.64 14.92
N VAL A 74 2.40 -3.04 14.78
CA VAL A 74 3.59 -3.71 14.24
C VAL A 74 4.68 -3.61 15.31
N PRO A 75 5.09 -4.72 15.91
CA PRO A 75 6.15 -4.69 16.92
C PRO A 75 7.45 -4.17 16.34
N ALA A 76 8.32 -3.66 17.20
CA ALA A 76 9.63 -3.14 16.79
C ALA A 76 10.42 -4.18 16.00
N GLY A 77 10.95 -3.78 14.85
CA GLY A 77 11.75 -4.66 14.00
C GLY A 77 10.99 -5.77 13.29
N SER A 78 9.66 -5.75 13.36
CA SER A 78 8.81 -6.80 12.76
C SER A 78 8.13 -6.30 11.49
N THR A 79 7.60 -7.25 10.73
CA THR A 79 6.92 -6.98 9.46
C THR A 79 5.47 -7.42 9.54
N LEU A 80 4.56 -6.56 9.08
CA LEU A 80 3.16 -6.89 8.89
C LEU A 80 2.93 -7.23 7.41
N GLU A 81 2.35 -8.40 7.15
CA GLU A 81 1.94 -8.79 5.82
C GLU A 81 0.47 -8.42 5.63
N VAL A 82 0.22 -7.36 4.86
CA VAL A 82 -1.11 -6.76 4.74
C VAL A 82 -2.04 -7.63 3.89
N MET A 83 -1.53 -8.17 2.80
CA MET A 83 -2.34 -8.90 1.82
C MET A 83 -2.24 -10.43 1.99
N ALA A 84 -2.10 -10.90 3.20
CA ALA A 84 -1.82 -12.31 3.54
C ALA A 84 -2.74 -13.30 2.80
N GLY A 85 -2.32 -13.76 1.63
CA GLY A 85 -3.06 -14.72 0.80
C GLY A 85 -4.20 -14.12 -0.03
N ASN A 86 -4.56 -12.86 0.16
CA ASN A 86 -5.60 -12.19 -0.61
C ASN A 86 -4.98 -11.30 -1.67
N LYS A 87 -5.52 -11.33 -2.86
CA LYS A 87 -5.10 -10.44 -3.94
C LYS A 87 -6.10 -9.33 -4.12
N VAL A 88 -5.59 -8.13 -4.41
CA VAL A 88 -6.40 -6.95 -4.69
C VAL A 88 -6.13 -6.51 -6.11
N VAL A 89 -7.19 -6.24 -6.85
CA VAL A 89 -7.07 -5.73 -8.22
C VAL A 89 -7.33 -4.23 -8.18
N LEU A 90 -6.37 -3.47 -8.67
CA LEU A 90 -6.46 -2.02 -8.78
C LEU A 90 -6.58 -1.63 -10.25
N GLN A 91 -7.38 -0.62 -10.50
CA GLN A 91 -7.58 -0.09 -11.85
C GLN A 91 -6.74 1.17 -12.06
N ALA A 92 -6.69 1.64 -13.30
CA ALA A 92 -5.90 2.82 -13.65
C ALA A 92 -6.22 3.97 -12.70
N THR A 93 -5.18 4.65 -12.24
CA THR A 93 -5.19 5.79 -11.33
C THR A 93 -5.52 5.49 -9.87
N ASP A 94 -5.85 4.26 -9.51
CA ASP A 94 -6.02 3.88 -8.10
C ASP A 94 -4.69 4.01 -7.35
N VAL A 95 -4.77 4.29 -6.05
CA VAL A 95 -3.59 4.62 -5.23
C VAL A 95 -3.58 3.77 -3.95
N LEU A 96 -2.39 3.29 -3.58
CA LEU A 96 -2.12 2.73 -2.26
C LEU A 96 -1.35 3.75 -1.43
N LYS A 97 -1.84 4.03 -0.23
CA LYS A 97 -1.21 4.96 0.69
C LYS A 97 -0.92 4.29 2.03
N ILE A 98 0.19 4.68 2.64
CA ILE A 98 0.66 4.15 3.90
C ILE A 98 0.77 5.28 4.91
N ASP A 99 0.32 5.03 6.13
CA ASP A 99 0.46 5.95 7.25
C ASP A 99 0.94 5.22 8.49
N CYS A 100 1.46 5.96 9.43
CA CYS A 100 1.96 5.45 10.70
C CYS A 100 1.76 6.53 11.77
N ASP A 101 1.68 6.12 13.02
CA ASP A 101 1.55 7.05 14.14
C ASP A 101 2.82 7.90 14.39
N VAL A 102 3.93 7.55 13.73
CA VAL A 102 5.19 8.30 13.79
C VAL A 102 5.78 8.41 12.40
N ALA A 103 6.41 9.54 12.09
CA ALA A 103 7.02 9.77 10.79
C ALA A 103 8.27 8.90 10.57
N SER A 104 8.49 8.50 9.33
CA SER A 104 9.76 7.93 8.84
C SER A 104 10.17 6.61 9.50
N LYS A 105 9.21 5.77 9.87
CA LYS A 105 9.51 4.52 10.60
C LYS A 105 9.01 3.25 9.92
N ILE A 106 8.43 3.35 8.73
CA ILE A 106 7.92 2.18 8.01
C ILE A 106 8.62 2.04 6.67
N ASP A 107 9.20 0.88 6.44
CA ASP A 107 9.68 0.48 5.11
C ASP A 107 8.62 -0.39 4.45
N ALA A 108 8.24 -0.04 3.23
CA ALA A 108 7.18 -0.74 2.50
C ALA A 108 7.75 -1.48 1.30
N THR A 109 7.27 -2.71 1.10
CA THR A 109 7.59 -3.53 -0.06
C THR A 109 6.30 -4.01 -0.69
N LEU A 110 6.09 -3.66 -1.95
CA LEU A 110 4.90 -4.01 -2.72
C LEU A 110 5.30 -4.89 -3.89
N SER A 111 4.65 -6.04 -4.01
CA SER A 111 4.81 -6.95 -5.16
C SER A 111 3.55 -6.88 -6.01
N ILE A 112 3.70 -6.59 -7.29
CA ILE A 112 2.58 -6.38 -8.19
C ILE A 112 2.78 -7.04 -9.53
N MET A 113 1.67 -7.25 -10.24
CA MET A 113 1.67 -7.58 -11.65
C MET A 113 0.84 -6.53 -12.37
N GLU A 114 1.46 -5.85 -13.35
CA GLU A 114 0.77 -4.87 -14.19
C GLU A 114 0.37 -5.52 -15.51
N ILE A 115 -0.88 -5.31 -15.89
CA ILE A 115 -1.46 -5.83 -17.14
C ILE A 115 -1.80 -4.62 -17.99
N THR A 116 -1.15 -4.53 -19.14
CA THR A 116 -1.35 -3.40 -20.06
C THR A 116 -1.98 -3.82 -21.37
#